data_9dcecaa4982d1c9cf51d39e4d1ebc5ca
#
_entry.id   9dcecaa4982d1c9cf51d39e4d1ebc5ca
#
_cell.length_a   1.000
_cell.length_b   1.000
_cell.length_c   1.000
_cell.angle_alpha   90.00
_cell.angle_beta   90.00
_cell.angle_gamma   90.00
#
_symmetry.space_group_name_H-M   'P 1'
#
loop_
_entity.id
_entity.type
_entity.pdbx_description
1 polymer ?
#
loop_
_entity_poly.entity_id
_entity_poly.type
_entity_poly.pdbx_seq_one_letter_code
_entity_poly.pdbx_strand_id
1 'polypeptide(L)'
;MEKIDKVASPWKSYEKIEFRFACIFFILFIILLDWPANPMVTYLYYYGYLAQGLDGIVSWIGKNLFHISYVMVSPYDGEHNDRTYVYLLYFFIALTGVVGTLIWSLADRKRQYYDALYYRFTAIIRNYLAFTMFLSGLYKLLRIQFPELGYYTLTETVGDMSPMHLAWTFFGYSQGYNVFMGMAESAGLLLLFRRTTTFGALLSMAALTNVNAINYSFDVHDKMYRTVLFLMDLLLL
;
A
#
# COMPACT_ATOMS: atom_id res chain seq x y z
N MET A 1 -26.36 -38.36 5.17
CA MET A 1 -25.80 -37.16 4.49
C MET A 1 -24.29 -37.29 4.55
N GLU A 2 -23.72 -37.88 3.55
CA GLU A 2 -22.30 -38.21 3.41
C GLU A 2 -21.52 -36.89 3.19
N LYS A 3 -20.67 -36.50 4.16
CA LYS A 3 -19.70 -35.45 3.97
C LYS A 3 -18.71 -35.96 2.95
N ILE A 4 -18.87 -35.57 1.72
CA ILE A 4 -17.81 -35.68 0.71
C ILE A 4 -16.69 -34.76 1.19
N ASP A 5 -15.71 -35.32 1.91
CA ASP A 5 -14.45 -34.64 2.15
C ASP A 5 -13.81 -34.41 0.78
N LYS A 6 -13.98 -33.21 0.25
CA LYS A 6 -13.19 -32.75 -0.90
C LYS A 6 -11.73 -32.78 -0.45
N VAL A 7 -11.04 -33.85 -0.81
CA VAL A 7 -9.59 -33.90 -0.69
C VAL A 7 -9.04 -32.72 -1.48
N ALA A 8 -8.54 -31.71 -0.77
CA ALA A 8 -7.98 -30.54 -1.40
C ALA A 8 -6.85 -31.00 -2.34
N SER A 9 -6.88 -30.55 -3.59
CA SER A 9 -5.79 -30.85 -4.52
C SER A 9 -4.51 -30.14 -4.04
N PRO A 10 -3.33 -30.80 -4.15
CA PRO A 10 -2.08 -30.17 -3.76
C PRO A 10 -1.82 -28.92 -4.59
N TRP A 11 -1.29 -27.89 -3.94
CA TRP A 11 -0.94 -26.63 -4.59
C TRP A 11 0.09 -26.87 -5.71
N LYS A 12 -0.14 -26.27 -6.86
CA LYS A 12 0.80 -26.32 -7.98
C LYS A 12 2.07 -25.53 -7.64
N SER A 13 3.17 -25.86 -8.31
CA SER A 13 4.47 -25.24 -8.01
C SER A 13 4.47 -23.73 -8.19
N TYR A 14 3.80 -23.20 -9.21
CA TYR A 14 3.71 -21.76 -9.44
C TYR A 14 2.87 -21.06 -8.36
N GLU A 15 1.74 -21.64 -7.93
CA GLU A 15 0.90 -21.12 -6.84
C GLU A 15 1.68 -20.96 -5.53
N LYS A 16 2.56 -21.93 -5.24
CA LYS A 16 3.44 -21.87 -4.06
C LYS A 16 4.46 -20.74 -4.16
N ILE A 17 5.04 -20.54 -5.36
CA ILE A 17 6.03 -19.48 -5.60
C ILE A 17 5.38 -18.11 -5.49
N GLU A 18 4.25 -17.91 -6.17
CA GLU A 18 3.47 -16.68 -6.12
C GLU A 18 3.04 -16.33 -4.69
N PHE A 19 2.51 -17.31 -3.98
CA PHE A 19 2.11 -17.13 -2.58
C PHE A 19 3.28 -16.76 -1.67
N ARG A 20 4.42 -17.43 -1.78
CA ARG A 20 5.60 -17.14 -0.97
C ARG A 20 6.11 -15.73 -1.23
N PHE A 21 6.19 -15.35 -2.51
CA PHE A 21 6.60 -14.01 -2.89
C PHE A 21 5.62 -12.96 -2.36
N ALA A 22 4.33 -13.12 -2.61
CA ALA A 22 3.30 -12.20 -2.12
C ALA A 22 3.33 -12.08 -0.60
N CYS A 23 3.48 -13.19 0.11
CA CYS A 23 3.55 -13.20 1.57
C CYS A 23 4.74 -12.40 2.09
N ILE A 24 5.94 -12.60 1.55
CA ILE A 24 7.14 -11.86 1.96
C ILE A 24 7.04 -10.39 1.57
N PHE A 25 6.67 -10.11 0.32
CA PHE A 25 6.59 -8.77 -0.21
C PHE A 25 5.59 -7.90 0.55
N PHE A 26 4.34 -8.36 0.69
CA PHE A 26 3.30 -7.57 1.34
C PHE A 26 3.49 -7.44 2.86
N ILE A 27 4.02 -8.46 3.53
CA ILE A 27 4.34 -8.34 4.95
C ILE A 27 5.48 -7.34 5.18
N LEU A 28 6.54 -7.38 4.36
CA LEU A 28 7.60 -6.38 4.43
C LEU A 28 7.11 -4.99 4.09
N PHE A 29 6.23 -4.86 3.09
CA PHE A 29 5.60 -3.59 2.76
C PHE A 29 4.85 -3.00 3.97
N ILE A 30 3.98 -3.79 4.61
CA ILE A 30 3.22 -3.36 5.80
C ILE A 30 4.15 -2.96 6.95
N ILE A 31 5.24 -3.69 7.15
CA ILE A 31 6.17 -3.41 8.27
C ILE A 31 7.05 -2.21 7.97
N LEU A 32 7.53 -2.04 6.73
CA LEU A 32 8.57 -1.07 6.41
C LEU A 32 8.06 0.25 5.83
N LEU A 33 6.86 0.29 5.26
CA LEU A 33 6.33 1.46 4.55
C LEU A 33 5.06 2.06 5.15
N ASP A 34 4.34 1.32 5.99
CA ASP A 34 3.07 1.80 6.54
C ASP A 34 3.22 2.37 7.95
N TRP A 35 3.63 3.61 8.05
CA TRP A 35 3.86 4.30 9.31
C TRP A 35 2.62 4.85 10.00
N PRO A 36 1.73 5.57 9.28
CA PRO A 36 0.64 6.27 9.95
C PRO A 36 -0.36 5.32 10.58
N ALA A 37 -0.52 4.11 10.02
CA ALA A 37 -1.49 3.14 10.49
C ALA A 37 -0.96 2.21 11.59
N ASN A 38 0.37 2.23 11.85
CA ASN A 38 0.98 1.36 12.85
C ASN A 38 1.84 2.11 13.85
N PRO A 39 1.28 2.60 14.99
CA PRO A 39 2.01 3.35 16.00
C PRO A 39 3.23 2.62 16.57
N MET A 40 3.19 1.29 16.61
CA MET A 40 4.31 0.48 17.10
C MET A 40 5.48 0.50 16.11
N VAL A 41 5.21 0.41 14.82
CA VAL A 41 6.24 0.53 13.78
C VAL A 41 6.79 1.94 13.76
N THR A 42 5.94 2.96 13.87
CA THR A 42 6.33 4.36 14.00
C THR A 42 7.30 4.56 15.16
N TYR A 43 6.97 3.99 16.32
CA TYR A 43 7.84 4.07 17.51
C TYR A 43 9.19 3.38 17.29
N LEU A 44 9.21 2.14 16.79
CA LEU A 44 10.43 1.39 16.48
C LEU A 44 11.30 2.09 15.42
N TYR A 45 10.65 2.84 14.55
CA TYR A 45 11.29 3.57 13.50
C TYR A 45 11.93 4.86 14.00
N TYR A 46 11.19 5.71 14.72
CA TYR A 46 11.70 6.99 15.24
C TYR A 46 12.74 6.83 16.36
N TYR A 47 12.59 5.80 17.20
CA TYR A 47 13.42 5.61 18.38
C TYR A 47 14.33 4.39 18.30
N GLY A 48 14.26 3.60 17.23
CA GLY A 48 14.96 2.33 17.08
C GLY A 48 16.07 2.35 16.04
N TYR A 49 16.96 1.37 16.16
CA TYR A 49 18.04 1.13 15.18
C TYR A 49 17.55 0.65 13.81
N LEU A 50 16.25 0.38 13.65
CA LEU A 50 15.67 -0.11 12.41
C LEU A 50 15.79 0.93 11.29
N ALA A 51 15.51 2.21 11.62
CA ALA A 51 15.63 3.31 10.68
C ALA A 51 17.06 3.45 10.16
N GLN A 52 18.04 3.50 11.09
CA GLN A 52 19.45 3.63 10.73
C GLN A 52 19.94 2.46 9.87
N GLY A 53 19.48 1.23 10.19
CA GLY A 53 19.81 0.05 9.41
C GLY A 53 19.26 0.13 7.98
N LEU A 54 18.00 0.56 7.82
CA LEU A 54 17.37 0.73 6.51
C LEU A 54 18.02 1.85 5.71
N ASP A 55 18.33 2.98 6.35
CA ASP A 55 19.04 4.10 5.71
C ASP A 55 20.40 3.66 5.18
N GLY A 56 21.12 2.86 5.95
CA GLY A 56 22.39 2.28 5.52
C GLY A 56 22.24 1.37 4.30
N ILE A 57 21.25 0.48 4.32
CA ILE A 57 20.99 -0.46 3.20
C ILE A 57 20.53 0.29 1.96
N VAL A 58 19.54 1.17 2.08
CA VAL A 58 19.00 1.92 0.95
C VAL A 58 20.05 2.84 0.33
N SER A 59 20.83 3.55 1.16
CA SER A 59 21.93 4.39 0.68
C SER A 59 23.03 3.56 0.00
N TRP A 60 23.36 2.37 0.53
CA TRP A 60 24.32 1.47 -0.10
C TRP A 60 23.83 0.99 -1.47
N ILE A 61 22.57 0.59 -1.58
CA ILE A 61 21.96 0.19 -2.85
C ILE A 61 21.99 1.34 -3.86
N GLY A 62 21.56 2.52 -3.43
CA GLY A 62 21.54 3.72 -4.29
C GLY A 62 22.93 4.05 -4.83
N LYS A 63 23.94 4.05 -3.96
CA LYS A 63 25.31 4.38 -4.33
C LYS A 63 25.99 3.32 -5.22
N ASN A 64 25.89 2.05 -4.85
CA ASN A 64 26.68 0.99 -5.48
C ASN A 64 25.96 0.35 -6.69
N LEU A 65 24.62 0.28 -6.68
CA LEU A 65 23.87 -0.36 -7.76
C LEU A 65 23.32 0.66 -8.76
N PHE A 66 22.85 1.81 -8.29
CA PHE A 66 22.25 2.85 -9.13
C PHE A 66 23.14 4.07 -9.35
N HIS A 67 24.36 4.08 -8.78
CA HIS A 67 25.34 5.17 -8.89
C HIS A 67 24.80 6.57 -8.54
N ILE A 68 23.91 6.62 -7.55
CA ILE A 68 23.31 7.87 -7.06
C ILE A 68 24.34 8.59 -6.19
N SER A 69 24.71 9.83 -6.57
CA SER A 69 25.78 10.60 -5.93
C SER A 69 25.30 11.60 -4.87
N TYR A 70 23.98 11.90 -4.83
CA TYR A 70 23.42 12.84 -3.85
C TYR A 70 22.94 12.15 -2.58
N VAL A 71 22.87 12.93 -1.50
CA VAL A 71 22.33 12.44 -0.22
C VAL A 71 20.81 12.22 -0.35
N MET A 72 20.39 11.00 -0.09
CA MET A 72 18.96 10.66 -0.09
C MET A 72 18.39 10.99 1.29
N VAL A 73 17.25 11.68 1.28
CA VAL A 73 16.52 12.02 2.51
C VAL A 73 15.55 10.88 2.82
N SER A 74 15.66 10.37 4.02
CA SER A 74 14.75 9.34 4.55
C SER A 74 13.33 9.91 4.67
N PRO A 75 12.27 9.12 4.41
CA PRO A 75 10.89 9.57 4.56
C PRO A 75 10.47 9.85 6.01
N TYR A 76 11.38 9.72 6.97
CA TYR A 76 11.15 9.90 8.41
C TYR A 76 10.92 11.34 8.84
N ASP A 77 11.07 12.28 7.92
CA ASP A 77 10.72 13.69 8.09
C ASP A 77 9.22 14.00 7.86
N GLY A 78 8.39 12.96 7.73
CA GLY A 78 6.92 13.07 7.71
C GLY A 78 6.26 13.12 6.33
N GLU A 79 7.02 13.06 5.24
CA GLU A 79 6.46 13.07 3.89
C GLU A 79 6.67 11.72 3.19
N HIS A 80 5.57 11.00 2.94
CA HIS A 80 5.56 9.70 2.20
C HIS A 80 5.56 9.89 0.68
N ASN A 81 6.32 10.84 0.19
CA ASN A 81 6.33 11.17 -1.22
C ASN A 81 7.10 10.11 -2.03
N ASP A 82 6.77 10.01 -3.32
CA ASP A 82 7.49 9.21 -4.33
C ASP A 82 8.92 9.75 -4.53
N ARG A 83 9.75 9.65 -3.47
CA ARG A 83 11.17 10.05 -3.47
C ARG A 83 12.04 8.89 -3.90
N THR A 84 13.22 9.18 -4.39
CA THR A 84 14.21 8.17 -4.80
C THR A 84 14.47 7.15 -3.69
N TYR A 85 14.55 7.59 -2.42
CA TYR A 85 14.69 6.71 -1.26
C TYR A 85 13.57 5.66 -1.20
N VAL A 86 12.33 6.08 -1.35
CA VAL A 86 11.15 5.22 -1.28
C VAL A 86 11.14 4.21 -2.43
N TYR A 87 11.49 4.63 -3.65
CA TYR A 87 11.63 3.70 -4.78
C TYR A 87 12.72 2.64 -4.54
N LEU A 88 13.84 3.02 -3.95
CA LEU A 88 14.90 2.08 -3.60
C LEU A 88 14.47 1.13 -2.47
N LEU A 89 13.65 1.60 -1.54
CA LEU A 89 13.07 0.76 -0.50
C LEU A 89 12.10 -0.27 -1.09
N TYR A 90 11.24 0.12 -2.06
CA TYR A 90 10.41 -0.82 -2.82
C TYR A 90 11.27 -1.85 -3.56
N PHE A 91 12.33 -1.41 -4.20
CA PHE A 91 13.28 -2.31 -4.87
C PHE A 91 13.91 -3.30 -3.87
N PHE A 92 14.34 -2.83 -2.71
CA PHE A 92 14.89 -3.68 -1.64
C PHE A 92 13.85 -4.70 -1.14
N ILE A 93 12.60 -4.29 -0.92
CA ILE A 93 11.51 -5.20 -0.52
C ILE A 93 11.26 -6.25 -1.61
N ALA A 94 11.21 -5.85 -2.88
CA ALA A 94 11.01 -6.78 -4.00
C ALA A 94 12.17 -7.77 -4.12
N LEU A 95 13.40 -7.30 -4.03
CA LEU A 95 14.60 -8.15 -4.06
C LEU A 95 14.61 -9.15 -2.89
N THR A 96 14.28 -8.68 -1.69
CA THR A 96 14.16 -9.53 -0.50
C THR A 96 13.02 -10.55 -0.68
N GLY A 97 11.92 -10.15 -1.31
CA GLY A 97 10.82 -11.04 -1.70
C GLY A 97 11.27 -12.17 -2.61
N VAL A 98 12.05 -11.85 -3.65
CA VAL A 98 12.61 -12.85 -4.59
C VAL A 98 13.57 -13.79 -3.88
N VAL A 99 14.57 -13.25 -3.19
CA VAL A 99 15.59 -14.05 -2.47
C VAL A 99 14.94 -14.91 -1.39
N GLY A 100 14.04 -14.32 -0.60
CA GLY A 100 13.30 -15.04 0.44
C GLY A 100 12.43 -16.17 -0.13
N THR A 101 11.80 -15.95 -1.29
CA THR A 101 11.02 -16.98 -1.99
C THR A 101 11.90 -18.14 -2.45
N LEU A 102 13.10 -17.86 -2.95
CA LEU A 102 14.05 -18.90 -3.33
C LEU A 102 14.49 -19.72 -2.12
N ILE A 103 14.90 -19.06 -1.03
CA ILE A 103 15.32 -19.72 0.22
C ILE A 103 14.15 -20.56 0.78
N TRP A 104 12.95 -19.98 0.87
CA TRP A 104 11.77 -20.71 1.35
C TRP A 104 11.44 -21.91 0.45
N SER A 105 11.57 -21.76 -0.86
CA SER A 105 11.32 -22.85 -1.81
C SER A 105 12.32 -23.99 -1.69
N LEU A 106 13.56 -23.68 -1.33
CA LEU A 106 14.60 -24.69 -1.06
C LEU A 106 14.37 -25.38 0.29
N ALA A 107 14.00 -24.63 1.33
CA ALA A 107 13.81 -25.13 2.68
C ALA A 107 12.53 -25.99 2.82
N ASP A 108 11.45 -25.58 2.16
CA ASP A 108 10.12 -26.20 2.33
C ASP A 108 9.64 -26.88 1.04
N ARG A 109 10.50 -27.75 0.47
CA ARG A 109 10.22 -28.49 -0.79
C ARG A 109 9.10 -29.52 -0.65
N LYS A 110 8.94 -30.10 0.56
CA LYS A 110 8.03 -31.23 0.79
C LYS A 110 6.59 -30.82 1.09
N ARG A 111 6.37 -29.56 1.41
CA ARG A 111 5.04 -29.08 1.78
C ARG A 111 4.11 -28.99 0.58
N GLN A 112 2.96 -29.64 0.69
CA GLN A 112 1.99 -29.73 -0.40
C GLN A 112 0.87 -28.67 -0.28
N TYR A 113 0.55 -28.22 0.92
CA TYR A 113 -0.60 -27.37 1.20
C TYR A 113 -0.20 -26.15 2.04
N TYR A 114 -0.69 -24.98 1.65
CA TYR A 114 -0.50 -23.71 2.37
C TYR A 114 -1.80 -23.10 2.89
N ASP A 115 -2.94 -23.83 2.85
CA ASP A 115 -4.27 -23.28 3.10
C ASP A 115 -4.39 -22.52 4.40
N ALA A 116 -3.85 -23.08 5.52
CA ALA A 116 -3.88 -22.40 6.82
C ALA A 116 -3.05 -21.11 6.84
N LEU A 117 -1.90 -21.10 6.16
CA LEU A 117 -1.04 -19.92 6.08
C LEU A 117 -1.64 -18.88 5.15
N TYR A 118 -2.18 -19.30 4.00
CA TYR A 118 -2.91 -18.45 3.08
C TYR A 118 -4.09 -17.77 3.75
N TYR A 119 -4.88 -18.52 4.52
CA TYR A 119 -5.98 -17.95 5.28
C TYR A 119 -5.54 -16.86 6.27
N ARG A 120 -4.44 -17.10 7.00
CA ARG A 120 -3.91 -16.09 7.94
C ARG A 120 -3.37 -14.88 7.21
N PHE A 121 -2.64 -15.10 6.13
CA PHE A 121 -2.09 -14.04 5.30
C PHE A 121 -3.19 -13.15 4.68
N THR A 122 -4.19 -13.75 4.05
CA THR A 122 -5.33 -12.99 3.48
C THR A 122 -6.13 -12.27 4.55
N ALA A 123 -6.23 -12.81 5.78
CA ALA A 123 -6.84 -12.10 6.90
C ALA A 123 -6.03 -10.85 7.30
N ILE A 124 -4.70 -10.92 7.31
CA ILE A 124 -3.84 -9.76 7.58
C ILE A 124 -4.03 -8.70 6.49
N ILE A 125 -3.93 -9.08 5.22
CA ILE A 125 -4.10 -8.17 4.08
C ILE A 125 -5.48 -7.49 4.11
N ARG A 126 -6.52 -8.26 4.35
CA ARG A 126 -7.90 -7.77 4.43
C ARG A 126 -8.09 -6.72 5.54
N ASN A 127 -7.58 -7.00 6.74
CA ASN A 127 -7.69 -6.07 7.86
C ASN A 127 -6.86 -4.81 7.62
N TYR A 128 -5.66 -4.97 7.08
CA TYR A 128 -4.80 -3.86 6.72
C TYR A 128 -5.45 -2.93 5.69
N LEU A 129 -5.94 -3.48 4.57
CA LEU A 129 -6.65 -2.71 3.55
C LEU A 129 -7.89 -2.00 4.11
N ALA A 130 -8.71 -2.71 4.89
CA ALA A 130 -9.90 -2.13 5.49
C ALA A 130 -9.56 -0.89 6.34
N PHE A 131 -8.52 -1.00 7.15
CA PHE A 131 -8.08 0.10 8.02
C PHE A 131 -7.50 1.26 7.22
N THR A 132 -6.64 0.98 6.25
CA THR A 132 -6.00 1.98 5.40
C THR A 132 -7.04 2.74 4.57
N MET A 133 -7.97 2.03 3.94
CA MET A 133 -9.04 2.63 3.17
C MET A 133 -9.99 3.46 4.04
N PHE A 134 -10.31 2.98 5.24
CA PHE A 134 -11.12 3.75 6.20
C PHE A 134 -10.44 5.05 6.61
N LEU A 135 -9.16 5.00 6.99
CA LEU A 135 -8.40 6.20 7.37
C LEU A 135 -8.31 7.20 6.19
N SER A 136 -8.04 6.70 4.99
CA SER A 136 -8.01 7.54 3.79
C SER A 136 -9.36 8.20 3.52
N GLY A 137 -10.45 7.45 3.66
CA GLY A 137 -11.81 7.98 3.55
C GLY A 137 -12.12 9.00 4.64
N LEU A 138 -11.69 8.75 5.89
CA LEU A 138 -11.89 9.65 7.01
C LEU A 138 -11.18 11.00 6.81
N TYR A 139 -9.95 11.01 6.28
CA TYR A 139 -9.23 12.24 5.95
C TYR A 139 -9.97 13.10 4.91
N LYS A 140 -10.70 12.48 3.98
CA LYS A 140 -11.55 13.19 3.01
C LYS A 140 -12.84 13.70 3.66
N LEU A 141 -13.50 12.86 4.46
CA LEU A 141 -14.72 13.24 5.17
C LEU A 141 -14.51 14.43 6.11
N LEU A 142 -13.37 14.45 6.79
CA LEU A 142 -12.99 15.54 7.71
C LEU A 142 -12.31 16.72 6.99
N ARG A 143 -12.20 16.69 5.66
CA ARG A 143 -11.53 17.72 4.83
C ARG A 143 -10.07 17.99 5.24
N ILE A 144 -9.40 16.99 5.81
CA ILE A 144 -7.98 17.09 6.17
C ILE A 144 -7.12 17.00 4.91
N GLN A 145 -7.46 16.08 3.99
CA GLN A 145 -6.72 15.88 2.74
C GLN A 145 -7.00 16.98 1.73
N PHE A 146 -8.25 17.41 1.61
CA PHE A 146 -8.67 18.47 0.67
C PHE A 146 -9.39 19.58 1.47
N PRO A 147 -8.62 20.51 2.10
CA PRO A 147 -9.18 21.60 2.88
C PRO A 147 -9.95 22.60 2.01
N GLU A 148 -10.64 23.53 2.67
CA GLU A 148 -11.27 24.65 1.98
C GLU A 148 -10.23 25.53 1.28
N LEU A 149 -10.60 26.00 0.08
CA LEU A 149 -9.71 26.81 -0.73
C LEU A 149 -9.50 28.17 -0.08
N GLY A 150 -8.23 28.51 0.15
CA GLY A 150 -7.84 29.85 0.59
C GLY A 150 -7.95 30.88 -0.53
N TYR A 151 -7.93 32.16 -0.14
CA TYR A 151 -8.01 33.29 -1.08
C TYR A 151 -6.94 33.21 -2.18
N TYR A 152 -5.71 32.83 -1.85
CA TYR A 152 -4.62 32.67 -2.79
C TYR A 152 -4.99 31.67 -3.92
N THR A 153 -5.43 30.47 -3.55
CA THR A 153 -5.81 29.43 -4.54
C THR A 153 -7.02 29.84 -5.39
N LEU A 154 -7.96 30.63 -4.81
CA LEU A 154 -9.12 31.12 -5.56
C LEU A 154 -8.79 32.20 -6.59
N THR A 155 -7.66 32.89 -6.43
CA THR A 155 -7.21 33.98 -7.32
C THR A 155 -6.05 33.57 -8.23
N GLU A 156 -5.43 32.40 -7.99
CA GLU A 156 -4.37 31.86 -8.82
C GLU A 156 -4.89 31.42 -10.19
N THR A 157 -4.12 31.64 -11.24
CA THR A 157 -4.52 31.19 -12.58
C THR A 157 -4.18 29.72 -12.77
N VAL A 158 -5.02 29.00 -13.51
CA VAL A 158 -4.81 27.56 -13.79
C VAL A 158 -3.44 27.29 -14.44
N GLY A 159 -2.93 28.26 -15.21
CA GLY A 159 -1.62 28.14 -15.87
C GLY A 159 -0.43 28.16 -14.90
N ASP A 160 -0.62 28.67 -13.68
CA ASP A 160 0.42 28.78 -12.66
C ASP A 160 0.38 27.57 -11.69
N MET A 161 -0.70 26.79 -11.70
CA MET A 161 -0.87 25.63 -10.85
C MET A 161 -0.04 24.43 -11.34
N SER A 162 0.62 23.73 -10.40
CA SER A 162 1.14 22.40 -10.69
C SER A 162 -0.01 21.41 -10.93
N PRO A 163 0.22 20.29 -11.66
CA PRO A 163 -0.84 19.28 -11.88
C PRO A 163 -1.48 18.80 -10.56
N MET A 164 -0.67 18.50 -9.55
CA MET A 164 -1.17 18.10 -8.24
C MET A 164 -1.99 19.23 -7.57
N HIS A 165 -1.53 20.50 -7.63
CA HIS A 165 -2.25 21.62 -7.05
C HIS A 165 -3.61 21.82 -7.75
N LEU A 166 -3.68 21.66 -9.05
CA LEU A 166 -4.94 21.71 -9.80
C LEU A 166 -5.92 20.63 -9.33
N ALA A 167 -5.45 19.39 -9.15
CA ALA A 167 -6.29 18.31 -8.64
C ALA A 167 -6.78 18.61 -7.21
N TRP A 168 -5.92 19.09 -6.32
CA TRP A 168 -6.28 19.45 -4.94
C TRP A 168 -7.28 20.59 -4.91
N THR A 169 -7.14 21.58 -5.79
CA THR A 169 -8.08 22.69 -5.94
C THR A 169 -9.45 22.18 -6.38
N PHE A 170 -9.49 21.30 -7.37
CA PHE A 170 -10.74 20.67 -7.82
C PHE A 170 -11.44 19.89 -6.69
N PHE A 171 -10.71 19.06 -5.96
CA PHE A 171 -11.29 18.29 -4.86
C PHE A 171 -11.68 19.15 -3.66
N GLY A 172 -10.89 20.17 -3.32
CA GLY A 172 -11.16 21.10 -2.22
C GLY A 172 -12.37 21.99 -2.45
N TYR A 173 -12.74 22.23 -3.72
CA TYR A 173 -13.84 23.12 -4.07
C TYR A 173 -15.20 22.62 -3.57
N SER A 174 -15.48 21.33 -3.68
CA SER A 174 -16.79 20.76 -3.36
C SER A 174 -16.77 19.88 -2.11
N GLN A 175 -17.38 20.36 -1.03
CA GLN A 175 -17.58 19.54 0.18
C GLN A 175 -18.39 18.27 -0.10
N GLY A 176 -19.45 18.37 -0.91
CA GLY A 176 -20.28 17.22 -1.26
C GLY A 176 -19.48 16.13 -1.98
N TYR A 177 -18.57 16.53 -2.86
CA TYR A 177 -17.70 15.60 -3.56
C TYR A 177 -16.66 14.95 -2.63
N ASN A 178 -16.10 15.71 -1.67
CA ASN A 178 -15.23 15.16 -0.62
C ASN A 178 -15.93 14.09 0.21
N VAL A 179 -17.18 14.35 0.62
CA VAL A 179 -18.00 13.40 1.37
C VAL A 179 -18.26 12.15 0.52
N PHE A 180 -18.61 12.30 -0.75
CA PHE A 180 -18.82 11.17 -1.67
C PHE A 180 -17.56 10.29 -1.80
N MET A 181 -16.40 10.89 -2.07
CA MET A 181 -15.13 10.17 -2.17
C MET A 181 -14.75 9.49 -0.85
N GLY A 182 -14.93 10.21 0.27
CA GLY A 182 -14.65 9.67 1.60
C GLY A 182 -15.51 8.46 1.95
N MET A 183 -16.81 8.50 1.61
CA MET A 183 -17.71 7.36 1.79
C MET A 183 -17.32 6.17 0.87
N ALA A 184 -16.98 6.44 -0.39
CA ALA A 184 -16.57 5.40 -1.33
C ALA A 184 -15.31 4.66 -0.85
N GLU A 185 -14.31 5.36 -0.33
CA GLU A 185 -13.12 4.73 0.24
C GLU A 185 -13.42 4.04 1.58
N SER A 186 -14.24 4.65 2.44
CA SER A 186 -14.65 4.05 3.72
C SER A 186 -15.43 2.74 3.54
N ALA A 187 -16.01 2.48 2.37
CA ALA A 187 -16.63 1.20 2.04
C ALA A 187 -15.64 0.03 2.11
N GLY A 188 -14.34 0.28 2.06
CA GLY A 188 -13.29 -0.70 2.40
C GLY A 188 -13.46 -1.36 3.76
N LEU A 189 -14.17 -0.75 4.73
CA LEU A 189 -14.54 -1.40 6.00
C LEU A 189 -15.35 -2.71 5.82
N LEU A 190 -16.04 -2.87 4.70
CA LEU A 190 -16.74 -4.11 4.38
C LEU A 190 -15.79 -5.31 4.25
N LEU A 191 -14.51 -5.07 4.02
CA LEU A 191 -13.46 -6.10 4.06
C LEU A 191 -13.31 -6.75 5.41
N LEU A 192 -13.66 -6.09 6.52
CA LEU A 192 -13.56 -6.67 7.88
C LEU A 192 -14.51 -7.85 8.06
N PHE A 193 -15.65 -7.86 7.38
CA PHE A 193 -16.66 -8.89 7.56
C PHE A 193 -16.51 -9.98 6.49
N ARG A 194 -16.37 -11.23 6.92
CA ARG A 194 -16.17 -12.39 6.01
C ARG A 194 -17.27 -12.54 4.94
N ARG A 195 -18.50 -12.14 5.27
CA ARG A 195 -19.65 -12.26 4.33
C ARG A 195 -19.65 -11.20 3.23
N THR A 196 -19.01 -10.07 3.48
CA THR A 196 -18.97 -8.93 2.55
C THR A 196 -17.59 -8.71 1.94
N THR A 197 -16.61 -9.59 2.20
CA THR A 197 -15.22 -9.43 1.75
C THR A 197 -15.12 -9.21 0.25
N THR A 198 -15.71 -10.06 -0.58
CA THR A 198 -15.67 -9.92 -2.04
C THR A 198 -16.32 -8.62 -2.52
N PHE A 199 -17.44 -8.23 -1.93
CA PHE A 199 -18.10 -6.97 -2.27
C PHE A 199 -17.27 -5.77 -1.82
N GLY A 200 -16.69 -5.84 -0.61
CA GLY A 200 -15.75 -4.83 -0.11
C GLY A 200 -14.52 -4.70 -1.01
N ALA A 201 -13.94 -5.83 -1.46
CA ALA A 201 -12.79 -5.84 -2.36
C ALA A 201 -13.11 -5.22 -3.72
N LEU A 202 -14.28 -5.47 -4.29
CA LEU A 202 -14.70 -4.83 -5.53
C LEU A 202 -14.88 -3.32 -5.40
N LEU A 203 -15.45 -2.85 -4.28
CA LEU A 203 -15.64 -1.41 -4.04
C LEU A 203 -14.32 -0.71 -3.77
N SER A 204 -13.45 -1.29 -2.92
CA SER A 204 -12.12 -0.71 -2.63
C SER A 204 -11.24 -0.71 -3.86
N MET A 205 -11.29 -1.76 -4.68
CA MET A 205 -10.56 -1.81 -5.95
C MET A 205 -11.03 -0.74 -6.93
N ALA A 206 -12.34 -0.50 -7.05
CA ALA A 206 -12.88 0.58 -7.87
C ALA A 206 -12.42 1.96 -7.37
N ALA A 207 -12.44 2.20 -6.05
CA ALA A 207 -11.95 3.42 -5.44
C ALA A 207 -10.43 3.59 -5.67
N LEU A 208 -9.63 2.55 -5.44
CA LEU A 208 -8.18 2.58 -5.66
C LEU A 208 -7.81 2.76 -7.14
N THR A 209 -8.60 2.21 -8.07
CA THR A 209 -8.42 2.45 -9.51
C THR A 209 -8.57 3.94 -9.83
N ASN A 210 -9.61 4.58 -9.31
CA ASN A 210 -9.82 6.01 -9.49
C ASN A 210 -8.67 6.83 -8.87
N VAL A 211 -8.29 6.52 -7.61
CA VAL A 211 -7.19 7.20 -6.94
C VAL A 211 -5.88 7.05 -7.73
N ASN A 212 -5.57 5.84 -8.21
CA ASN A 212 -4.38 5.61 -9.04
C ASN A 212 -4.44 6.40 -10.36
N ALA A 213 -5.58 6.41 -11.04
CA ALA A 213 -5.75 7.19 -12.27
C ALA A 213 -5.44 8.68 -12.03
N ILE A 214 -5.92 9.25 -10.93
CA ILE A 214 -5.62 10.63 -10.54
C ILE A 214 -4.14 10.80 -10.20
N ASN A 215 -3.56 9.92 -9.39
CA ASN A 215 -2.18 10.01 -8.94
C ASN A 215 -1.20 9.97 -10.11
N TYR A 216 -1.45 9.12 -11.10
CA TYR A 216 -0.60 9.05 -12.29
C TYR A 216 -0.85 10.19 -13.28
N SER A 217 -2.09 10.69 -13.40
CA SER A 217 -2.44 11.75 -14.35
C SER A 217 -2.03 13.14 -13.86
N PHE A 218 -2.08 13.39 -12.56
CA PHE A 218 -1.81 14.69 -11.95
C PHE A 218 -0.49 14.74 -11.16
N ASP A 219 0.38 13.78 -11.38
CA ASP A 219 1.70 13.70 -10.74
C ASP A 219 1.67 13.80 -9.21
N VAL A 220 0.69 13.15 -8.60
CA VAL A 220 0.55 13.07 -7.14
C VAL A 220 1.61 12.13 -6.58
N HIS A 221 2.26 12.53 -5.48
CA HIS A 221 3.41 11.84 -4.90
C HIS A 221 3.06 10.60 -4.04
N ASP A 222 2.06 9.81 -4.41
CA ASP A 222 1.58 8.63 -3.66
C ASP A 222 1.25 7.45 -4.61
N LYS A 223 1.91 7.41 -5.77
CA LYS A 223 1.62 6.46 -6.85
C LYS A 223 1.93 5.02 -6.45
N MET A 224 3.16 4.76 -5.98
CA MET A 224 3.62 3.41 -5.66
C MET A 224 2.85 2.80 -4.49
N TYR A 225 2.60 3.59 -3.45
CA TYR A 225 1.86 3.13 -2.28
C TYR A 225 0.44 2.66 -2.67
N ARG A 226 -0.31 3.49 -3.40
CA ARG A 226 -1.67 3.15 -3.85
C ARG A 226 -1.70 2.00 -4.84
N THR A 227 -0.67 1.87 -5.67
CA THR A 227 -0.54 0.72 -6.58
C THR A 227 -0.37 -0.59 -5.81
N VAL A 228 0.43 -0.60 -4.73
CA VAL A 228 0.59 -1.81 -3.91
C VAL A 228 -0.70 -2.15 -3.16
N LEU A 229 -1.45 -1.16 -2.65
CA LEU A 229 -2.78 -1.40 -2.07
C LEU A 229 -3.74 -2.03 -3.09
N PHE A 230 -3.73 -1.54 -4.33
CA PHE A 230 -4.52 -2.12 -5.41
C PHE A 230 -4.14 -3.59 -5.69
N LEU A 231 -2.84 -3.91 -5.70
CA LEU A 231 -2.37 -5.29 -5.87
C LEU A 231 -2.76 -6.19 -4.68
N MET A 232 -2.75 -5.66 -3.46
CA MET A 232 -3.26 -6.38 -2.29
C MET A 232 -4.75 -6.68 -2.41
N ASP A 233 -5.53 -5.72 -2.92
CA ASP A 233 -6.97 -5.87 -3.09
C ASP A 233 -7.30 -6.90 -4.18
N LEU A 234 -6.54 -6.89 -5.28
CA LEU A 234 -6.64 -7.88 -6.34
C LEU A 234 -6.38 -9.33 -5.83
N LEU A 235 -5.52 -9.49 -4.83
CA LEU A 235 -5.25 -10.80 -4.22
C LEU A 235 -6.44 -11.33 -3.40
N LEU A 236 -7.38 -10.46 -2.98
CA LEU A 236 -8.56 -10.84 -2.20
C LEU A 236 -9.75 -11.26 -3.06
N LEU A 237 -9.70 -11.05 -4.37
CA LEU A 237 -10.69 -11.45 -5.35
C LEU A 237 -10.44 -12.86 -5.87
#